data_dc0d6975cdc0e70c4d590e089f835621
#
_entry.id   dc0d6975cdc0e70c4d590e089f835621
#
_cell.length_a   1.000
_cell.length_b   1.000
_cell.length_c   1.000
_cell.angle_alpha   90.00
_cell.angle_beta   90.00
_cell.angle_gamma   90.00
#
_symmetry.space_group_name_H-M   'P 1'
#
loop_
_entity.id
_entity.type
_entity.pdbx_description
1 polymer ?
#
loop_
_entity_poly.entity_id
_entity_poly.type
_entity_poly.pdbx_seq_one_letter_code
_entity_poly.pdbx_strand_id
1 'polypeptide(L)'
;MRKIYLFTFMMLLLVHLKGQAQQITLHVERAGTLHGMINASRLPYITDLKLTGELNGTDISFIRTLVKKNLRFLDLSEARIVEGGAIYYSNYRTSNDIIGSYMFYNPDYSPISPCAISKINLPNSVTGIEEGAFKSCTRLTDINIPNSVTSIEWATFYSCTSLTDINIPNSVTSIGGGAFSGCTSLTDINIPNSVTSIERGAFSGCTSLTDINIPDAVKSIEPETFSGCTRLTDINIPNSVTSIGYEAFYNCTRLTDINIPNSVTSIGYEAFYNCTRLTDINIPNSVTSI
;
A
#
# COMPACT_ATOMS: atom_id res chain seq x y z
N MET A 1 -49.62 1.34 -18.83
CA MET A 1 -48.98 0.10 -19.32
C MET A 1 -47.83 0.35 -20.30
N ARG A 2 -46.89 1.27 -20.00
CA ARG A 2 -45.77 1.58 -20.92
C ARG A 2 -44.39 1.72 -20.23
N LYS A 3 -44.27 1.35 -18.96
CA LYS A 3 -42.99 1.42 -18.19
C LYS A 3 -42.29 0.08 -17.96
N ILE A 4 -42.84 -1.03 -18.36
CA ILE A 4 -42.27 -2.37 -18.10
C ILE A 4 -41.35 -2.82 -19.24
N TYR A 5 -41.45 -2.28 -20.43
CA TYR A 5 -40.66 -2.75 -21.59
C TYR A 5 -39.26 -2.15 -21.73
N LEU A 6 -38.93 -1.07 -21.00
CA LEU A 6 -37.62 -0.46 -21.09
C LEU A 6 -36.56 -1.19 -20.23
N PHE A 7 -36.99 -1.87 -19.15
CA PHE A 7 -36.11 -2.63 -18.28
C PHE A 7 -35.68 -3.99 -18.86
N THR A 8 -36.56 -4.61 -19.65
CA THR A 8 -36.31 -5.89 -20.31
C THR A 8 -35.41 -5.79 -21.54
N PHE A 9 -35.38 -4.64 -22.21
CA PHE A 9 -34.56 -4.45 -23.42
C PHE A 9 -33.08 -4.18 -23.08
N MET A 10 -32.76 -3.57 -21.93
CA MET A 10 -31.40 -3.38 -21.46
C MET A 10 -30.76 -4.68 -20.95
N MET A 11 -31.58 -5.67 -20.53
CA MET A 11 -31.09 -7.00 -20.11
C MET A 11 -30.75 -7.93 -21.27
N LEU A 12 -31.30 -7.72 -22.46
CA LEU A 12 -31.11 -8.64 -23.60
C LEU A 12 -29.86 -8.33 -24.46
N LEU A 13 -29.27 -7.14 -24.35
CA LEU A 13 -28.04 -6.80 -25.11
C LEU A 13 -26.74 -7.35 -24.51
N LEU A 14 -26.81 -7.97 -23.32
CA LEU A 14 -25.63 -8.46 -22.56
C LEU A 14 -25.39 -9.98 -22.68
N VAL A 15 -26.14 -10.69 -23.50
CA VAL A 15 -26.11 -12.19 -23.54
C VAL A 15 -25.04 -12.75 -24.47
N HIS A 16 -24.31 -11.97 -25.25
CA HIS A 16 -23.39 -12.50 -26.28
C HIS A 16 -21.88 -12.40 -25.97
N LEU A 17 -21.48 -12.05 -24.74
CA LEU A 17 -20.05 -11.97 -24.37
C LEU A 17 -19.65 -13.02 -23.33
N LYS A 18 -19.89 -14.30 -23.62
CA LYS A 18 -19.26 -15.38 -22.86
C LYS A 18 -17.75 -15.39 -23.17
N GLY A 19 -16.93 -15.04 -22.18
CA GLY A 19 -15.48 -15.19 -22.26
C GLY A 19 -14.65 -13.92 -22.39
N GLN A 20 -15.25 -12.71 -22.49
CA GLN A 20 -14.51 -11.45 -22.48
C GLN A 20 -14.46 -10.82 -21.07
N ALA A 21 -13.35 -10.14 -20.78
CA ALA A 21 -13.19 -9.28 -19.61
C ALA A 21 -14.37 -8.33 -19.46
N GLN A 22 -14.98 -8.23 -18.28
CA GLN A 22 -16.17 -7.41 -18.07
C GLN A 22 -15.91 -6.28 -17.10
N GLN A 23 -16.19 -5.07 -17.56
CA GLN A 23 -16.32 -3.90 -16.72
C GLN A 23 -17.79 -3.74 -16.30
N ILE A 24 -18.03 -3.60 -15.00
CA ILE A 24 -19.37 -3.35 -14.47
C ILE A 24 -19.38 -2.20 -13.47
N THR A 25 -20.46 -1.43 -13.49
CA THR A 25 -20.74 -0.38 -12.49
C THR A 25 -22.01 -0.74 -11.75
N LEU A 26 -21.97 -0.71 -10.42
CA LEU A 26 -23.12 -1.01 -9.57
C LEU A 26 -23.28 0.06 -8.51
N HIS A 27 -24.53 0.45 -8.25
CA HIS A 27 -24.90 1.28 -7.11
C HIS A 27 -25.47 0.41 -6.00
N VAL A 28 -24.84 0.42 -4.83
CA VAL A 28 -25.30 -0.33 -3.66
C VAL A 28 -26.21 0.57 -2.84
N GLU A 29 -27.52 0.44 -3.05
CA GLU A 29 -28.54 1.26 -2.35
C GLU A 29 -28.59 0.96 -0.85
N ARG A 30 -28.27 -0.28 -0.46
CA ARG A 30 -28.24 -0.74 0.93
C ARG A 30 -26.98 -1.54 1.20
N ALA A 31 -26.17 -1.07 2.13
CA ALA A 31 -24.96 -1.76 2.54
C ALA A 31 -25.22 -3.24 2.94
N GLY A 32 -24.35 -4.14 2.48
CA GLY A 32 -24.46 -5.58 2.70
C GLY A 32 -25.21 -6.35 1.61
N THR A 33 -25.64 -5.71 0.51
CA THR A 33 -26.44 -6.36 -0.53
C THR A 33 -25.72 -6.68 -1.83
N LEU A 34 -24.45 -6.26 -1.97
CA LEU A 34 -23.66 -6.40 -3.21
C LEU A 34 -23.63 -7.84 -3.73
N HIS A 35 -23.52 -8.84 -2.85
CA HIS A 35 -23.46 -10.25 -3.24
C HIS A 35 -24.70 -10.71 -4.04
N GLY A 36 -25.88 -10.14 -3.77
CA GLY A 36 -27.12 -10.44 -4.50
C GLY A 36 -27.24 -9.71 -5.84
N MET A 37 -26.40 -8.71 -6.12
CA MET A 37 -26.46 -7.91 -7.34
C MET A 37 -25.70 -8.53 -8.52
N ILE A 38 -24.80 -9.48 -8.25
CA ILE A 38 -23.96 -10.11 -9.26
C ILE A 38 -24.30 -11.58 -9.39
N ASN A 39 -24.72 -12.00 -10.59
CA ASN A 39 -24.99 -13.40 -10.87
C ASN A 39 -23.71 -14.23 -10.75
N ALA A 40 -23.78 -15.36 -10.05
CA ALA A 40 -22.63 -16.25 -9.79
C ALA A 40 -21.90 -16.70 -11.07
N SER A 41 -22.64 -16.88 -12.19
CA SER A 41 -22.05 -17.26 -13.47
C SER A 41 -21.17 -16.16 -14.10
N ARG A 42 -21.28 -14.91 -13.67
CA ARG A 42 -20.49 -13.78 -14.17
C ARG A 42 -19.22 -13.53 -13.35
N LEU A 43 -19.17 -14.01 -12.10
CA LEU A 43 -18.04 -13.75 -11.18
C LEU A 43 -16.66 -14.05 -11.77
N PRO A 44 -16.46 -15.15 -12.55
CA PRO A 44 -15.16 -15.47 -13.13
C PRO A 44 -14.68 -14.47 -14.21
N TYR A 45 -15.57 -13.66 -14.75
CA TYR A 45 -15.30 -12.78 -15.91
C TYR A 45 -15.16 -11.32 -15.52
N ILE A 46 -15.47 -10.95 -14.25
CA ILE A 46 -15.35 -9.55 -13.79
C ILE A 46 -13.88 -9.23 -13.59
N THR A 47 -13.40 -8.29 -14.37
CA THR A 47 -12.03 -7.75 -14.27
C THR A 47 -12.01 -6.33 -13.71
N ASP A 48 -13.09 -5.57 -13.95
CA ASP A 48 -13.19 -4.17 -13.57
C ASP A 48 -14.54 -3.94 -12.89
N LEU A 49 -14.51 -3.42 -11.67
CA LEU A 49 -15.69 -3.19 -10.84
C LEU A 49 -15.68 -1.77 -10.30
N LYS A 50 -16.64 -0.97 -10.70
CA LYS A 50 -16.94 0.31 -10.07
C LYS A 50 -18.13 0.15 -9.14
N LEU A 51 -17.98 0.60 -7.91
CA LEU A 51 -19.04 0.61 -6.89
C LEU A 51 -19.33 2.04 -6.46
N THR A 52 -20.59 2.33 -6.24
CA THR A 52 -21.08 3.57 -5.63
C THR A 52 -22.06 3.23 -4.51
N GLY A 53 -22.35 4.18 -3.61
CA GLY A 53 -23.19 3.95 -2.45
C GLY A 53 -22.41 3.42 -1.23
N GLU A 54 -23.12 2.90 -0.26
CA GLU A 54 -22.53 2.48 1.04
C GLU A 54 -22.15 0.99 1.03
N LEU A 55 -20.95 0.70 1.53
CA LEU A 55 -20.38 -0.64 1.59
C LEU A 55 -20.00 -0.98 3.04
N ASN A 56 -20.46 -2.11 3.54
CA ASN A 56 -20.10 -2.61 4.87
C ASN A 56 -19.28 -3.91 4.81
N GLY A 57 -19.00 -4.51 5.97
CA GLY A 57 -18.19 -5.72 6.08
C GLY A 57 -18.70 -6.90 5.24
N THR A 58 -20.01 -7.01 5.00
CA THR A 58 -20.59 -8.07 4.15
C THR A 58 -20.18 -7.85 2.68
N ASP A 59 -20.22 -6.62 2.20
CA ASP A 59 -19.84 -6.27 0.84
C ASP A 59 -18.33 -6.44 0.65
N ILE A 60 -17.52 -5.99 1.63
CA ILE A 60 -16.08 -6.17 1.62
C ILE A 60 -15.70 -7.66 1.60
N SER A 61 -16.36 -8.49 2.42
CA SER A 61 -16.14 -9.94 2.40
C SER A 61 -16.40 -10.52 1.01
N PHE A 62 -17.45 -10.08 0.32
CA PHE A 62 -17.73 -10.49 -1.05
C PHE A 62 -16.69 -9.96 -2.05
N ILE A 63 -16.31 -8.69 -1.99
CA ILE A 63 -15.24 -8.09 -2.83
C ILE A 63 -13.95 -8.91 -2.69
N ARG A 64 -13.57 -9.33 -1.48
CA ARG A 64 -12.40 -10.19 -1.24
C ARG A 64 -12.45 -11.51 -2.01
N THR A 65 -13.63 -12.06 -2.27
CA THR A 65 -13.76 -13.26 -3.10
C THR A 65 -13.47 -12.98 -4.58
N LEU A 66 -13.79 -11.78 -5.07
CA LEU A 66 -13.50 -11.34 -6.44
C LEU A 66 -12.01 -11.04 -6.62
N VAL A 67 -11.39 -10.40 -5.62
CA VAL A 67 -9.96 -10.08 -5.59
C VAL A 67 -9.08 -11.33 -5.71
N LYS A 68 -9.51 -12.43 -5.13
CA LYS A 68 -8.84 -13.75 -5.25
C LYS A 68 -9.02 -14.42 -6.61
N LYS A 69 -9.84 -13.84 -7.51
CA LYS A 69 -10.13 -14.39 -8.83
C LYS A 69 -9.49 -13.54 -9.93
N ASN A 70 -10.29 -12.73 -10.58
CA ASN A 70 -9.89 -11.99 -11.78
C ASN A 70 -10.06 -10.47 -11.68
N LEU A 71 -10.53 -9.95 -10.54
CA LEU A 71 -10.74 -8.52 -10.36
C LEU A 71 -9.38 -7.79 -10.37
N ARG A 72 -9.15 -6.96 -11.41
CA ARG A 72 -7.90 -6.21 -11.60
C ARG A 72 -8.03 -4.75 -11.23
N PHE A 73 -9.16 -4.16 -11.58
CA PHE A 73 -9.45 -2.77 -11.25
C PHE A 73 -10.68 -2.69 -10.35
N LEU A 74 -10.51 -2.08 -9.18
CA LEU A 74 -11.58 -1.78 -8.24
C LEU A 74 -11.69 -0.27 -8.05
N ASP A 75 -12.79 0.32 -8.50
CA ASP A 75 -13.08 1.73 -8.35
C ASP A 75 -14.14 1.93 -7.25
N LEU A 76 -13.71 2.48 -6.13
CA LEU A 76 -14.53 2.85 -4.98
C LEU A 76 -14.61 4.37 -4.79
N SER A 77 -14.15 5.17 -5.75
CA SER A 77 -14.00 6.63 -5.61
C SER A 77 -15.32 7.34 -5.25
N GLU A 78 -16.45 6.76 -5.66
CA GLU A 78 -17.81 7.27 -5.38
C GLU A 78 -18.58 6.40 -4.36
N ALA A 79 -17.90 5.43 -3.74
CA ALA A 79 -18.45 4.63 -2.66
C ALA A 79 -18.14 5.25 -1.29
N ARG A 80 -18.78 4.74 -0.24
CA ARG A 80 -18.48 5.06 1.14
C ARG A 80 -18.37 3.78 1.96
N ILE A 81 -17.31 3.66 2.74
CA ILE A 81 -17.18 2.56 3.70
C ILE A 81 -17.97 2.95 4.96
N VAL A 82 -18.86 2.06 5.39
CA VAL A 82 -19.66 2.24 6.59
C VAL A 82 -19.47 1.09 7.57
N GLU A 83 -19.65 1.36 8.85
CA GLU A 83 -19.58 0.33 9.88
C GLU A 83 -20.68 -0.73 9.73
N GLY A 84 -20.47 -1.91 10.28
CA GLY A 84 -21.43 -3.00 10.34
C GLY A 84 -21.20 -4.12 9.36
N GLY A 85 -22.22 -4.94 9.13
CA GLY A 85 -22.14 -6.14 8.32
C GLY A 85 -21.32 -7.26 8.95
N ALA A 86 -20.90 -8.22 8.11
CA ALA A 86 -20.12 -9.38 8.53
C ALA A 86 -18.63 -9.01 8.82
N ILE A 87 -17.96 -9.90 9.54
CA ILE A 87 -16.51 -9.90 9.62
C ILE A 87 -15.95 -10.17 8.21
N TYR A 88 -15.06 -9.31 7.72
CA TYR A 88 -14.48 -9.47 6.40
C TYR A 88 -13.16 -10.29 6.40
N TYR A 89 -12.43 -10.26 7.52
CA TYR A 89 -11.19 -11.05 7.70
C TYR A 89 -10.88 -11.24 9.18
N SER A 90 -10.51 -12.46 9.62
CA SER A 90 -10.23 -12.78 11.03
C SER A 90 -11.34 -12.23 11.95
N ASN A 91 -11.07 -11.24 12.76
CA ASN A 91 -12.04 -10.56 13.64
C ASN A 91 -12.33 -9.13 13.17
N TYR A 92 -11.82 -8.71 12.00
CA TYR A 92 -11.94 -7.33 11.53
C TYR A 92 -13.31 -7.04 10.91
N ARG A 93 -13.83 -5.86 11.23
CA ARG A 93 -15.09 -5.31 10.73
C ARG A 93 -14.82 -3.95 10.10
N THR A 94 -15.74 -3.48 9.28
CA THR A 94 -15.67 -2.13 8.72
C THR A 94 -15.99 -1.08 9.78
N SER A 95 -15.31 0.06 9.67
CA SER A 95 -15.57 1.31 10.37
C SER A 95 -15.85 2.43 9.35
N ASN A 96 -16.55 3.48 9.77
CA ASN A 96 -16.91 4.56 8.85
C ASN A 96 -15.68 5.26 8.28
N ASP A 97 -15.63 5.34 6.96
CA ASP A 97 -14.61 6.03 6.18
C ASP A 97 -13.15 5.55 6.47
N ILE A 98 -13.01 4.26 6.84
CA ILE A 98 -11.72 3.61 7.11
C ILE A 98 -11.51 2.43 6.16
N ILE A 99 -10.34 2.37 5.54
CA ILE A 99 -9.83 1.14 4.94
C ILE A 99 -9.21 0.32 6.07
N GLY A 100 -9.97 -0.62 6.58
CA GLY A 100 -9.62 -1.34 7.81
C GLY A 100 -8.46 -2.31 7.65
N SER A 101 -7.97 -2.78 8.79
CA SER A 101 -6.82 -3.69 8.89
C SER A 101 -7.00 -4.93 8.02
N TYR A 102 -5.99 -5.24 7.22
CA TYR A 102 -5.96 -6.40 6.30
C TYR A 102 -7.13 -6.48 5.31
N MET A 103 -7.80 -5.36 5.01
CA MET A 103 -9.03 -5.35 4.19
C MET A 103 -8.83 -5.99 2.82
N PHE A 104 -7.70 -5.76 2.16
CA PHE A 104 -7.36 -6.36 0.86
C PHE A 104 -6.18 -7.33 0.94
N TYR A 105 -5.69 -7.63 2.14
CA TYR A 105 -4.63 -8.60 2.36
C TYR A 105 -4.98 -9.98 1.79
N ASN A 106 -4.01 -10.59 1.11
CA ASN A 106 -4.10 -11.98 0.69
C ASN A 106 -3.19 -12.86 1.56
N PRO A 107 -3.75 -13.70 2.45
CA PRO A 107 -2.97 -14.59 3.31
C PRO A 107 -2.35 -15.77 2.55
N ASP A 108 -2.87 -16.04 1.36
CA ASP A 108 -2.36 -17.14 0.54
C ASP A 108 -1.08 -16.69 -0.15
N TYR A 109 0.08 -16.87 0.48
CA TYR A 109 1.41 -16.72 -0.14
C TYR A 109 1.61 -17.65 -1.35
N SER A 110 0.55 -18.32 -1.78
CA SER A 110 0.58 -19.20 -2.92
C SER A 110 0.70 -18.38 -4.21
N PRO A 111 1.70 -18.65 -5.06
CA PRO A 111 1.80 -18.06 -6.38
C PRO A 111 0.59 -18.39 -7.26
N ILE A 112 -0.25 -19.33 -6.81
CA ILE A 112 -1.41 -19.84 -7.56
C ILE A 112 -2.66 -18.95 -7.35
N SER A 113 -2.72 -18.13 -6.29
CA SER A 113 -3.86 -17.22 -6.02
C SER A 113 -3.39 -15.86 -5.48
N PRO A 114 -2.62 -15.10 -6.26
CA PRO A 114 -2.22 -13.76 -5.85
C PRO A 114 -3.45 -12.85 -5.76
N CYS A 115 -3.39 -11.80 -4.92
CA CYS A 115 -4.33 -10.68 -5.02
C CYS A 115 -4.31 -10.18 -6.48
N ALA A 116 -5.43 -10.29 -7.19
CA ALA A 116 -5.49 -9.99 -8.62
C ALA A 116 -5.52 -8.49 -8.89
N ILE A 117 -5.82 -7.64 -7.89
CA ILE A 117 -5.94 -6.19 -8.03
C ILE A 117 -4.60 -5.60 -8.46
N SER A 118 -4.62 -4.93 -9.62
CA SER A 118 -3.51 -4.13 -10.11
C SER A 118 -3.74 -2.63 -9.89
N LYS A 119 -4.99 -2.21 -9.85
CA LYS A 119 -5.39 -0.82 -9.61
C LYS A 119 -6.56 -0.73 -8.65
N ILE A 120 -6.51 0.23 -7.72
CA ILE A 120 -7.62 0.55 -6.83
C ILE A 120 -7.75 2.05 -6.68
N ASN A 121 -8.98 2.57 -6.84
CA ASN A 121 -9.35 3.93 -6.46
C ASN A 121 -10.11 3.88 -5.14
N LEU A 122 -9.53 4.46 -4.09
CA LEU A 122 -10.16 4.54 -2.78
C LEU A 122 -11.22 5.63 -2.73
N PRO A 123 -12.23 5.51 -1.84
CA PRO A 123 -13.21 6.58 -1.62
C PRO A 123 -12.52 7.88 -1.16
N ASN A 124 -12.98 9.02 -1.70
CA ASN A 124 -12.46 10.32 -1.28
C ASN A 124 -12.80 10.67 0.19
N SER A 125 -13.79 9.98 0.77
CA SER A 125 -14.19 10.13 2.17
C SER A 125 -13.26 9.44 3.16
N VAL A 126 -12.36 8.56 2.68
CA VAL A 126 -11.47 7.77 3.56
C VAL A 126 -10.53 8.68 4.34
N THR A 127 -10.55 8.53 5.66
CA THR A 127 -9.73 9.29 6.61
C THR A 127 -8.59 8.48 7.21
N GLY A 128 -8.60 7.15 7.06
CA GLY A 128 -7.56 6.27 7.57
C GLY A 128 -7.39 5.01 6.73
N ILE A 129 -6.15 4.54 6.67
CA ILE A 129 -5.76 3.25 6.07
C ILE A 129 -5.00 2.51 7.16
N GLU A 130 -5.61 1.43 7.67
CA GLU A 130 -5.08 0.69 8.82
C GLU A 130 -4.00 -0.33 8.42
N GLU A 131 -3.41 -0.96 9.45
CA GLU A 131 -2.32 -1.92 9.31
C GLU A 131 -2.60 -3.01 8.28
N GLY A 132 -1.60 -3.32 7.46
CA GLY A 132 -1.65 -4.42 6.50
C GLY A 132 -2.77 -4.35 5.48
N ALA A 133 -3.45 -3.20 5.30
CA ALA A 133 -4.65 -3.08 4.46
C ALA A 133 -4.47 -3.64 3.06
N PHE A 134 -3.29 -3.46 2.46
CA PHE A 134 -2.90 -3.96 1.12
C PHE A 134 -1.73 -4.94 1.16
N LYS A 135 -1.41 -5.47 2.34
CA LYS A 135 -0.31 -6.44 2.51
C LYS A 135 -0.40 -7.56 1.48
N SER A 136 0.71 -7.88 0.83
CA SER A 136 0.82 -8.94 -0.19
C SER A 136 -0.12 -8.77 -1.40
N CYS A 137 -0.52 -7.53 -1.72
CA CYS A 137 -1.14 -7.21 -3.00
C CYS A 137 -0.05 -7.17 -4.09
N THR A 138 0.48 -8.34 -4.44
CA THR A 138 1.69 -8.48 -5.28
C THR A 138 1.53 -7.97 -6.70
N ARG A 139 0.31 -7.71 -7.17
CA ARG A 139 0.02 -7.16 -8.50
C ARG A 139 -0.35 -5.68 -8.48
N LEU A 140 -0.47 -5.08 -7.30
CA LEU A 140 -0.84 -3.66 -7.17
C LEU A 140 0.26 -2.78 -7.77
N THR A 141 -0.13 -1.98 -8.75
CA THR A 141 0.74 -1.01 -9.44
C THR A 141 0.29 0.43 -9.26
N ASP A 142 -1.00 0.64 -8.96
CA ASP A 142 -1.61 1.97 -8.91
C ASP A 142 -2.66 2.05 -7.79
N ILE A 143 -2.51 3.02 -6.92
CA ILE A 143 -3.42 3.34 -5.83
C ILE A 143 -3.40 4.84 -5.53
N ASN A 144 -4.57 5.45 -5.40
CA ASN A 144 -4.66 6.80 -4.84
C ASN A 144 -4.77 6.73 -3.32
N ILE A 145 -4.03 7.59 -2.62
CA ILE A 145 -4.21 7.81 -1.18
C ILE A 145 -4.93 9.15 -1.01
N PRO A 146 -6.14 9.18 -0.39
CA PRO A 146 -6.87 10.43 -0.19
C PRO A 146 -6.12 11.43 0.70
N ASN A 147 -6.31 12.73 0.42
CA ASN A 147 -5.65 13.83 1.16
C ASN A 147 -6.09 13.97 2.64
N SER A 148 -7.06 13.20 3.07
CA SER A 148 -7.51 13.11 4.47
C SER A 148 -6.77 12.07 5.29
N VAL A 149 -5.96 11.20 4.63
CA VAL A 149 -5.15 10.20 5.32
C VAL A 149 -3.93 10.86 5.95
N THR A 150 -3.68 10.61 7.23
CA THR A 150 -2.61 11.27 8.01
C THR A 150 -1.45 10.35 8.36
N SER A 151 -1.59 9.05 8.15
CA SER A 151 -0.54 8.05 8.39
C SER A 151 -0.61 6.89 7.40
N ILE A 152 0.55 6.33 7.09
CA ILE A 152 0.67 5.02 6.44
C ILE A 152 1.05 4.05 7.56
N GLU A 153 0.12 3.18 7.93
CA GLU A 153 0.27 2.30 9.09
C GLU A 153 1.21 1.11 8.85
N TRP A 154 1.46 0.34 9.91
CA TRP A 154 2.33 -0.85 9.88
C TRP A 154 1.97 -1.79 8.72
N ALA A 155 2.99 -2.18 7.94
CA ALA A 155 2.89 -3.17 6.85
C ALA A 155 1.77 -2.88 5.82
N THR A 156 1.27 -1.64 5.68
CA THR A 156 0.17 -1.28 4.78
C THR A 156 0.37 -1.82 3.37
N PHE A 157 1.59 -1.64 2.80
CA PHE A 157 1.97 -2.11 1.46
C PHE A 157 3.06 -3.19 1.49
N TYR A 158 3.21 -3.88 2.63
CA TYR A 158 4.21 -4.93 2.76
C TYR A 158 4.10 -5.95 1.62
N SER A 159 5.21 -6.23 0.93
CA SER A 159 5.28 -7.17 -0.21
C SER A 159 4.32 -6.83 -1.38
N CYS A 160 4.04 -5.55 -1.63
CA CYS A 160 3.42 -5.09 -2.87
C CYS A 160 4.49 -5.07 -3.97
N THR A 161 4.90 -6.24 -4.45
CA THR A 161 6.09 -6.44 -5.28
C THR A 161 6.02 -5.80 -6.67
N SER A 162 4.83 -5.45 -7.17
CA SER A 162 4.65 -4.76 -8.45
C SER A 162 4.47 -3.24 -8.31
N LEU A 163 4.43 -2.70 -7.08
CA LEU A 163 4.28 -1.27 -6.86
C LEU A 163 5.57 -0.54 -7.29
N THR A 164 5.47 0.30 -8.32
CA THR A 164 6.62 1.01 -8.91
C THR A 164 6.75 2.43 -8.42
N ASP A 165 5.62 3.05 -8.09
CA ASP A 165 5.46 4.43 -7.68
C ASP A 165 4.24 4.58 -6.78
N ILE A 166 4.24 5.53 -5.87
CA ILE A 166 3.10 5.87 -5.01
C ILE A 166 3.13 7.33 -4.60
N ASN A 167 2.03 8.03 -4.80
CA ASN A 167 1.90 9.40 -4.32
C ASN A 167 1.43 9.43 -2.87
N ILE A 168 2.30 9.86 -1.95
CA ILE A 168 1.97 10.07 -0.54
C ILE A 168 1.50 11.52 -0.37
N PRO A 169 0.26 11.76 0.10
CA PRO A 169 -0.26 13.12 0.23
C PRO A 169 0.42 13.91 1.37
N ASN A 170 0.43 15.23 1.24
CA ASN A 170 1.03 16.16 2.22
C ASN A 170 0.33 16.14 3.60
N SER A 171 -0.76 15.44 3.76
CA SER A 171 -1.42 15.19 5.04
C SER A 171 -0.73 14.13 5.89
N VAL A 172 0.08 13.27 5.26
CA VAL A 172 0.76 12.16 5.96
C VAL A 172 1.90 12.70 6.81
N THR A 173 1.90 12.31 8.09
CA THR A 173 2.89 12.72 9.08
C THR A 173 3.77 11.58 9.57
N SER A 174 3.38 10.32 9.30
CA SER A 174 4.14 9.13 9.71
C SER A 174 4.06 8.00 8.69
N ILE A 175 5.17 7.28 8.55
CA ILE A 175 5.28 6.03 7.79
C ILE A 175 5.63 4.92 8.77
N GLY A 176 4.69 4.00 8.96
CA GLY A 176 4.76 2.91 9.93
C GLY A 176 5.76 1.82 9.60
N GLY A 177 6.03 0.96 10.56
CA GLY A 177 7.00 -0.11 10.44
C GLY A 177 6.68 -1.07 9.30
N GLY A 178 7.68 -1.36 8.47
CA GLY A 178 7.53 -2.25 7.32
C GLY A 178 6.49 -1.81 6.29
N ALA A 179 6.05 -0.54 6.28
CA ALA A 179 4.96 -0.05 5.43
C ALA A 179 5.16 -0.39 3.96
N PHE A 180 6.39 -0.28 3.44
CA PHE A 180 6.78 -0.62 2.07
C PHE A 180 7.79 -1.76 2.00
N SER A 181 7.99 -2.49 3.09
CA SER A 181 8.95 -3.59 3.11
C SER A 181 8.63 -4.63 2.02
N GLY A 182 9.64 -5.00 1.24
CA GLY A 182 9.49 -5.95 0.13
C GLY A 182 8.76 -5.40 -1.10
N CYS A 183 8.59 -4.08 -1.24
CA CYS A 183 8.15 -3.46 -2.48
C CYS A 183 9.29 -3.47 -3.50
N THR A 184 9.59 -4.64 -4.05
CA THR A 184 10.80 -4.90 -4.85
C THR A 184 10.86 -4.14 -6.17
N SER A 185 9.73 -3.65 -6.69
CA SER A 185 9.67 -2.85 -7.92
C SER A 185 9.65 -1.33 -7.65
N LEU A 186 9.58 -0.89 -6.39
CA LEU A 186 9.55 0.54 -6.04
C LEU A 186 10.89 1.19 -6.41
N THR A 187 10.84 2.10 -7.38
CA THR A 187 12.05 2.76 -7.92
C THR A 187 12.27 4.14 -7.35
N ASP A 188 11.19 4.83 -7.05
CA ASP A 188 11.17 6.19 -6.52
C ASP A 188 9.99 6.36 -5.56
N ILE A 189 10.14 7.18 -4.55
CA ILE A 189 9.08 7.55 -3.63
C ILE A 189 9.30 8.96 -3.10
N ASN A 190 8.35 9.82 -3.36
CA ASN A 190 8.37 11.17 -2.80
C ASN A 190 7.76 11.17 -1.39
N ILE A 191 8.59 11.32 -0.37
CA ILE A 191 8.13 11.47 1.02
C ILE A 191 7.88 12.96 1.29
N PRO A 192 6.63 13.36 1.62
CA PRO A 192 6.31 14.76 1.84
C PRO A 192 7.00 15.31 3.10
N ASN A 193 7.31 16.63 3.10
CA ASN A 193 7.96 17.33 4.22
C ASN A 193 7.13 17.32 5.53
N SER A 194 5.87 16.94 5.46
CA SER A 194 5.01 16.73 6.64
C SER A 194 5.37 15.50 7.45
N VAL A 195 6.11 14.54 6.86
CA VAL A 195 6.50 13.30 7.56
C VAL A 195 7.58 13.61 8.60
N THR A 196 7.29 13.23 9.83
CA THR A 196 8.17 13.43 11.00
C THR A 196 8.77 12.13 11.51
N SER A 197 8.19 10.98 11.14
CA SER A 197 8.69 9.65 11.53
C SER A 197 8.60 8.65 10.38
N ILE A 198 9.68 7.89 10.23
CA ILE A 198 9.79 6.72 9.36
C ILE A 198 10.22 5.58 10.25
N GLU A 199 9.35 4.59 10.44
CA GLU A 199 9.58 3.55 11.44
C GLU A 199 10.42 2.38 10.93
N ARG A 200 10.75 1.46 11.84
CA ARG A 200 11.58 0.28 11.60
C ARG A 200 11.20 -0.44 10.30
N GLY A 201 12.21 -0.73 9.46
CA GLY A 201 12.08 -1.55 8.26
C GLY A 201 11.13 -0.98 7.20
N ALA A 202 10.75 0.31 7.28
CA ALA A 202 9.73 0.89 6.42
C ALA A 202 9.97 0.64 4.93
N PHE A 203 11.22 0.62 4.47
CA PHE A 203 11.64 0.37 3.09
C PHE A 203 12.54 -0.87 2.96
N SER A 204 12.58 -1.73 3.96
CA SER A 204 13.42 -2.93 3.92
C SER A 204 13.10 -3.79 2.70
N GLY A 205 14.13 -4.23 1.97
CA GLY A 205 13.96 -5.05 0.76
C GLY A 205 13.35 -4.33 -0.46
N CYS A 206 13.33 -3.00 -0.49
CA CYS A 206 13.00 -2.22 -1.69
C CYS A 206 14.17 -2.28 -2.68
N THR A 207 14.36 -3.44 -3.30
CA THR A 207 15.56 -3.77 -4.10
C THR A 207 15.73 -2.94 -5.36
N SER A 208 14.68 -2.26 -5.84
CA SER A 208 14.74 -1.37 -7.01
C SER A 208 14.91 0.11 -6.64
N LEU A 209 14.81 0.48 -5.36
CA LEU A 209 14.90 1.86 -4.91
C LEU A 209 16.31 2.41 -5.18
N THR A 210 16.39 3.49 -5.95
CA THR A 210 17.67 4.08 -6.38
C THR A 210 18.03 5.34 -5.62
N ASP A 211 17.02 6.08 -5.20
CA ASP A 211 17.13 7.35 -4.49
C ASP A 211 15.96 7.54 -3.54
N ILE A 212 16.14 8.27 -2.45
CA ILE A 212 15.07 8.63 -1.51
C ILE A 212 15.47 9.90 -0.75
N ASN A 213 14.55 10.86 -0.70
CA ASN A 213 14.73 12.04 0.11
C ASN A 213 14.11 11.85 1.50
N ILE A 214 14.90 12.01 2.56
CA ILE A 214 14.43 11.98 3.95
C ILE A 214 14.05 13.40 4.36
N PRO A 215 12.80 13.65 4.81
CA PRO A 215 12.38 14.98 5.24
C PRO A 215 13.18 15.52 6.43
N ASP A 216 13.40 16.84 6.46
CA ASP A 216 14.15 17.54 7.52
C ASP A 216 13.51 17.43 8.92
N ALA A 217 12.27 17.01 9.01
CA ALA A 217 11.58 16.79 10.29
C ALA A 217 11.90 15.43 10.95
N VAL A 218 12.46 14.48 10.20
CA VAL A 218 12.81 13.14 10.69
C VAL A 218 14.01 13.23 11.64
N LYS A 219 13.95 12.56 12.81
CA LYS A 219 14.94 12.65 13.88
C LYS A 219 15.87 11.44 13.98
N SER A 220 15.46 10.31 13.41
CA SER A 220 16.21 9.06 13.44
C SER A 220 16.03 8.27 12.14
N ILE A 221 17.07 7.57 11.73
CA ILE A 221 16.94 6.46 10.79
C ILE A 221 16.73 5.22 11.65
N GLU A 222 15.51 4.72 11.66
CA GLU A 222 15.14 3.60 12.51
C GLU A 222 15.81 2.28 12.08
N PRO A 223 15.84 1.25 12.94
CA PRO A 223 16.43 -0.04 12.58
C PRO A 223 15.89 -0.62 11.27
N GLU A 224 16.78 -1.22 10.46
CA GLU A 224 16.45 -1.92 9.22
C GLU A 224 15.71 -1.05 8.17
N THR A 225 15.61 0.27 8.32
CA THR A 225 14.78 1.13 7.47
C THR A 225 15.06 0.92 5.98
N PHE A 226 16.33 0.82 5.58
CA PHE A 226 16.75 0.61 4.19
C PHE A 226 17.50 -0.70 3.99
N SER A 227 17.38 -1.65 4.93
CA SER A 227 18.03 -2.95 4.82
C SER A 227 17.66 -3.64 3.52
N GLY A 228 18.65 -4.11 2.77
CA GLY A 228 18.44 -4.78 1.48
C GLY A 228 18.00 -3.88 0.32
N CYS A 229 18.11 -2.56 0.43
CA CYS A 229 17.95 -1.64 -0.71
C CYS A 229 19.16 -1.72 -1.65
N THR A 230 19.28 -2.83 -2.36
CA THR A 230 20.50 -3.20 -3.11
C THR A 230 20.82 -2.28 -4.28
N ARG A 231 19.89 -1.43 -4.73
CA ARG A 231 20.09 -0.46 -5.81
C ARG A 231 20.24 0.97 -5.31
N LEU A 232 20.09 1.23 -4.02
CA LEU A 232 20.29 2.56 -3.44
C LEU A 232 21.74 3.00 -3.64
N THR A 233 21.94 4.12 -4.33
CA THR A 233 23.27 4.63 -4.70
C THR A 233 23.72 5.80 -3.85
N ASP A 234 22.77 6.63 -3.45
CA ASP A 234 23.00 7.84 -2.68
C ASP A 234 21.83 8.09 -1.72
N ILE A 235 22.10 8.70 -0.59
CA ILE A 235 21.07 9.10 0.37
C ILE A 235 21.55 10.34 1.15
N ASN A 236 20.73 11.37 1.15
CA ASN A 236 20.97 12.54 1.97
C ASN A 236 20.34 12.36 3.36
N ILE A 237 21.18 12.28 4.41
CA ILE A 237 20.72 12.26 5.80
C ILE A 237 20.62 13.71 6.30
N PRO A 238 19.42 14.19 6.66
CA PRO A 238 19.24 15.58 7.08
C PRO A 238 19.91 15.87 8.45
N ASN A 239 20.27 17.13 8.68
CA ASN A 239 20.89 17.59 9.92
C ASN A 239 20.00 17.45 11.17
N SER A 240 18.75 17.05 11.01
CA SER A 240 17.83 16.74 12.10
C SER A 240 18.05 15.35 12.71
N VAL A 241 18.73 14.46 11.98
CA VAL A 241 18.93 13.06 12.39
C VAL A 241 20.02 13.00 13.47
N THR A 242 19.69 12.33 14.57
CA THR A 242 20.59 12.17 15.73
C THR A 242 21.07 10.73 15.92
N SER A 243 20.41 9.78 15.28
CA SER A 243 20.77 8.35 15.39
C SER A 243 20.51 7.57 14.10
N ILE A 244 21.36 6.60 13.82
CA ILE A 244 21.21 5.60 12.77
C ILE A 244 21.05 4.24 13.45
N GLY A 245 19.94 3.56 13.21
CA GLY A 245 19.58 2.29 13.85
C GLY A 245 20.43 1.10 13.38
N TYR A 246 20.29 -0.03 14.07
CA TYR A 246 20.96 -1.26 13.69
C TYR A 246 20.48 -1.72 12.31
N GLU A 247 21.39 -2.27 11.50
CA GLU A 247 21.11 -2.77 10.15
C GLU A 247 20.40 -1.74 9.23
N ALA A 248 20.45 -0.45 9.54
CA ALA A 248 19.67 0.57 8.82
C ALA A 248 19.95 0.58 7.31
N PHE A 249 21.19 0.29 6.90
CA PHE A 249 21.65 0.17 5.50
C PHE A 249 22.29 -1.19 5.21
N TYR A 250 21.95 -2.22 5.99
CA TYR A 250 22.45 -3.56 5.78
C TYR A 250 22.22 -4.03 4.33
N ASN A 251 23.24 -4.58 3.66
CA ASN A 251 23.14 -5.01 2.25
C ASN A 251 22.78 -3.91 1.23
N CYS A 252 23.01 -2.64 1.50
CA CYS A 252 22.93 -1.58 0.48
C CYS A 252 24.17 -1.67 -0.43
N THR A 253 24.25 -2.73 -1.24
CA THR A 253 25.45 -3.11 -2.00
C THR A 253 25.87 -2.11 -3.07
N ARG A 254 25.02 -1.17 -3.46
CA ARG A 254 25.30 -0.11 -4.43
C ARG A 254 25.52 1.26 -3.82
N LEU A 255 25.38 1.42 -2.52
CA LEU A 255 25.63 2.67 -1.83
C LEU A 255 27.11 3.05 -1.98
N THR A 256 27.36 4.19 -2.62
CA THR A 256 28.72 4.66 -2.94
C THR A 256 29.14 5.82 -2.06
N ASP A 257 28.18 6.63 -1.64
CA ASP A 257 28.44 7.81 -0.80
C ASP A 257 27.35 7.97 0.25
N ILE A 258 27.73 8.44 1.42
CA ILE A 258 26.83 8.79 2.51
C ILE A 258 27.42 9.90 3.34
N ASN A 259 26.72 11.00 3.43
CA ASN A 259 27.10 12.08 4.33
C ASN A 259 26.39 11.91 5.67
N ILE A 260 27.16 11.56 6.72
CA ILE A 260 26.65 11.47 8.09
C ILE A 260 26.79 12.85 8.74
N PRO A 261 25.68 13.53 9.09
CA PRO A 261 25.75 14.88 9.64
C PRO A 261 26.30 14.89 11.07
N ASN A 262 26.88 16.05 11.49
CA ASN A 262 27.41 16.24 12.83
C ASN A 262 26.35 16.19 13.96
N SER A 263 25.09 16.08 13.63
CA SER A 263 23.99 15.82 14.58
C SER A 263 23.92 14.37 15.06
N VAL A 264 24.49 13.43 14.29
CA VAL A 264 24.45 12.00 14.63
C VAL A 264 25.38 11.72 15.79
N THR A 265 24.85 11.10 16.84
CA THR A 265 25.57 10.73 18.06
C THR A 265 25.72 9.22 18.25
N SER A 266 24.90 8.43 17.54
CA SER A 266 24.96 6.97 17.62
C SER A 266 24.71 6.31 16.25
N ILE A 267 25.44 5.23 16.00
CA ILE A 267 25.30 4.35 14.84
C ILE A 267 25.11 2.93 15.37
N GLY A 268 24.05 2.27 14.95
CA GLY A 268 23.70 0.93 15.43
C GLY A 268 24.57 -0.17 14.83
N TYR A 269 24.56 -1.32 15.50
CA TYR A 269 25.25 -2.54 15.06
C TYR A 269 24.89 -2.88 13.59
N GLU A 270 25.91 -3.25 12.82
CA GLU A 270 25.78 -3.62 11.40
C GLU A 270 25.07 -2.58 10.50
N ALA A 271 25.02 -1.31 10.92
CA ALA A 271 24.28 -0.27 10.17
C ALA A 271 24.68 -0.20 8.69
N PHE A 272 25.95 -0.45 8.35
CA PHE A 272 26.48 -0.43 6.98
C PHE A 272 27.10 -1.77 6.55
N TYR A 273 26.72 -2.86 7.21
CA TYR A 273 27.24 -4.18 6.85
C TYR A 273 26.94 -4.50 5.40
N ASN A 274 27.93 -5.03 4.70
CA ASN A 274 27.85 -5.42 3.28
C ASN A 274 27.47 -4.27 2.31
N CYS A 275 27.76 -3.02 2.67
CA CYS A 275 27.74 -1.89 1.72
C CYS A 275 29.01 -1.95 0.86
N THR A 276 29.12 -2.91 -0.05
CA THR A 276 30.38 -3.30 -0.74
C THR A 276 30.94 -2.24 -1.66
N ARG A 277 30.17 -1.21 -2.02
CA ARG A 277 30.64 -0.07 -2.84
C ARG A 277 30.95 1.17 -2.03
N LEU A 278 30.65 1.18 -0.73
CA LEU A 278 30.96 2.27 0.17
C LEU A 278 32.46 2.18 0.52
N THR A 279 33.30 2.90 -0.21
CA THR A 279 34.75 2.84 -0.06
C THR A 279 35.28 3.88 0.91
N ASP A 280 34.51 4.92 1.16
CA ASP A 280 34.87 5.99 2.06
C ASP A 280 33.63 6.40 2.89
N ILE A 281 33.79 6.47 4.19
CA ILE A 281 32.76 6.90 5.14
C ILE A 281 33.35 7.81 6.17
N ASN A 282 32.90 9.05 6.19
CA ASN A 282 33.31 10.00 7.22
C ASN A 282 32.36 9.88 8.42
N ILE A 283 32.86 9.32 9.53
CA ILE A 283 32.11 9.27 10.78
C ILE A 283 32.46 10.53 11.60
N PRO A 284 31.46 11.39 11.88
CA PRO A 284 31.72 12.65 12.56
C PRO A 284 32.14 12.41 14.04
N ASN A 285 32.90 13.37 14.59
CA ASN A 285 33.35 13.31 15.98
C ASN A 285 32.22 13.35 17.03
N SER A 286 31.01 13.67 16.62
CA SER A 286 29.79 13.63 17.45
C SER A 286 29.35 12.20 17.79
N VAL A 287 29.78 11.21 17.01
CA VAL A 287 29.40 9.80 17.25
C VAL A 287 30.17 9.28 18.46
N THR A 288 29.42 8.91 19.48
CA THR A 288 29.97 8.39 20.76
C THR A 288 29.62 6.92 20.99
N SER A 289 28.78 6.32 20.14
CA SER A 289 28.36 4.92 20.22
C SER A 289 28.26 4.31 18.83
N ILE A 290 28.87 3.15 18.66
CA ILE A 290 28.81 2.31 17.47
C ILE A 290 28.51 0.87 17.88
#